data_e46139cd41061baf0aeb359696063670
#
_entry.id   e46139cd41061baf0aeb359696063670
#
_cell.length_a   1.000
_cell.length_b   1.000
_cell.length_c   1.000
_cell.angle_alpha   90.00
_cell.angle_beta   90.00
_cell.angle_gamma   90.00
#
_symmetry.space_group_name_H-M   'P 1'
#
loop_
_entity.id
_entity.type
_entity.pdbx_description
1 polymer ?
#
loop_
_entity_poly.entity_id
_entity_poly.type
_entity_poly.pdbx_seq_one_letter_code
_entity_poly.pdbx_strand_id
1 'polypeptide(L)'
;MTLIPPSPAPPKPLPSKRSAVTRILLMGALALMALPVVEKVLGWDRSLPRGREPVGSVTPIPLRMAGGDPYIRALMRTISASESNDPRPYSLIYGGDRFEDFSQHPDRCVPIVAGPNLGDCTTAAGRYQFITSTWLEQARAYHPNPSGWWHWRSYSFEPEYQDAVVYAWLSDPQAWGVDLAQLLREGAIEEVLYLLSPTWTSLGYGIETNSMSASLPSIYEEMLREELAIAGK
;
A
#
# COMPACT_ATOMS: atom_id res chain seq x y z
N MET A 1 -53.43 45.15 30.64
CA MET A 1 -53.15 44.60 29.30
C MET A 1 -51.65 44.41 29.19
N THR A 2 -51.16 43.24 29.60
CA THR A 2 -49.73 42.95 29.77
C THR A 2 -49.26 42.20 28.52
N LEU A 3 -48.39 42.81 27.75
CA LEU A 3 -47.79 42.25 26.53
C LEU A 3 -46.74 41.20 26.91
N ILE A 4 -46.95 39.98 26.52
CA ILE A 4 -45.97 38.87 26.61
C ILE A 4 -44.95 39.03 25.48
N PRO A 5 -43.62 39.02 25.77
CA PRO A 5 -42.61 39.10 24.76
C PRO A 5 -42.54 37.78 23.94
N PRO A 6 -42.17 37.83 22.65
CA PRO A 6 -42.09 36.66 21.83
C PRO A 6 -40.94 35.75 22.25
N SER A 7 -41.20 34.43 22.18
CA SER A 7 -40.26 33.35 22.46
C SER A 7 -39.00 33.42 21.55
N PRO A 8 -37.79 33.14 22.07
CA PRO A 8 -36.57 33.12 21.28
C PRO A 8 -36.59 31.97 20.24
N ALA A 9 -36.09 32.27 19.06
CA ALA A 9 -35.96 31.31 17.97
C ALA A 9 -35.02 30.15 18.35
N PRO A 10 -35.26 28.94 17.85
CA PRO A 10 -34.39 27.78 18.13
C PRO A 10 -32.99 27.98 17.54
N PRO A 11 -31.95 27.45 18.23
CA PRO A 11 -30.58 27.57 17.77
C PRO A 11 -30.39 26.83 16.44
N LYS A 12 -29.63 27.46 15.52
CA LYS A 12 -29.23 26.84 14.24
C LYS A 12 -28.42 25.56 14.53
N PRO A 13 -28.70 24.48 13.81
CA PRO A 13 -27.88 23.27 13.94
C PRO A 13 -26.43 23.56 13.55
N LEU A 14 -25.51 23.13 14.43
CA LEU A 14 -24.07 23.16 14.17
C LEU A 14 -23.77 22.32 12.90
N PRO A 15 -22.84 22.76 12.06
CA PRO A 15 -22.41 21.96 10.92
C PRO A 15 -21.85 20.64 11.44
N SER A 16 -22.44 19.56 11.01
CA SER A 16 -21.93 18.20 11.18
C SER A 16 -20.47 18.18 10.71
N LYS A 17 -19.55 17.82 11.59
CA LYS A 17 -18.18 17.47 11.22
C LYS A 17 -18.27 16.20 10.39
N ARG A 18 -18.50 16.36 9.10
CA ARG A 18 -18.26 15.28 8.14
C ARG A 18 -16.77 14.98 8.20
N SER A 19 -16.50 13.83 8.74
CA SER A 19 -15.19 13.22 8.86
C SER A 19 -14.40 13.42 7.57
N ALA A 20 -13.15 13.86 7.70
CA ALA A 20 -12.21 14.09 6.60
C ALA A 20 -11.78 12.80 5.86
N VAL A 21 -12.40 11.68 6.16
CA VAL A 21 -12.13 10.35 5.59
C VAL A 21 -12.58 10.20 4.12
N THR A 22 -13.36 11.13 3.58
CA THR A 22 -13.99 10.95 2.26
C THR A 22 -13.20 11.54 1.08
N ARG A 23 -11.92 11.87 1.22
CA ARG A 23 -11.11 12.44 0.12
C ARG A 23 -9.82 11.71 -0.21
N ILE A 24 -9.60 10.50 0.32
CA ILE A 24 -8.50 9.62 -0.14
C ILE A 24 -9.10 8.52 -1.02
N LEU A 25 -9.85 8.91 -2.01
CA LEU A 25 -10.32 8.01 -3.04
C LEU A 25 -9.59 8.30 -4.34
N LEU A 26 -9.00 7.27 -4.89
CA LEU A 26 -8.51 7.11 -6.25
C LEU A 26 -7.10 7.60 -6.56
N MET A 27 -6.13 6.78 -6.27
CA MET A 27 -4.93 6.65 -7.08
C MET A 27 -4.40 5.20 -6.99
N GLY A 28 -5.11 4.28 -7.62
CA GLY A 28 -4.63 2.92 -7.81
C GLY A 28 -3.96 2.75 -9.16
N ALA A 29 -2.75 2.24 -9.15
CA ALA A 29 -1.96 2.03 -10.36
C ALA A 29 -2.30 0.70 -11.03
N LEU A 30 -2.75 0.76 -12.28
CA LEU A 30 -2.86 -0.41 -13.14
C LEU A 30 -1.48 -0.82 -13.67
N ALA A 31 -0.99 -1.98 -13.27
CA ALA A 31 0.11 -2.63 -13.97
C ALA A 31 -0.43 -3.37 -15.20
N LEU A 32 -0.31 -2.79 -16.38
CA LEU A 32 -0.69 -3.42 -17.63
C LEU A 32 0.50 -4.16 -18.25
N MET A 33 0.29 -5.45 -18.49
CA MET A 33 1.17 -6.29 -19.30
C MET A 33 1.24 -5.80 -20.74
N ALA A 34 2.42 -5.45 -21.22
CA ALA A 34 2.70 -5.36 -22.64
C ALA A 34 2.92 -6.77 -23.20
N LEU A 35 2.03 -7.23 -24.07
CA LEU A 35 2.24 -8.44 -24.87
C LEU A 35 3.10 -8.10 -26.10
N PRO A 36 4.20 -8.79 -26.35
CA PRO A 36 4.86 -8.72 -27.65
C PRO A 36 4.11 -9.56 -28.67
N VAL A 37 3.79 -8.97 -29.81
CA VAL A 37 3.38 -9.67 -31.01
C VAL A 37 4.59 -10.42 -31.56
N VAL A 38 4.54 -11.74 -31.55
CA VAL A 38 5.56 -12.57 -32.19
C VAL A 38 4.96 -13.24 -33.39
N GLU A 39 5.56 -12.93 -34.52
CA GLU A 39 5.31 -13.61 -35.81
C GLU A 39 5.74 -15.08 -35.79
N LYS A 40 4.94 -15.86 -36.49
CA LYS A 40 5.13 -17.28 -36.75
C LYS A 40 6.41 -17.55 -37.56
N VAL A 41 7.22 -18.50 -37.12
CA VAL A 41 7.95 -19.41 -38.01
C VAL A 41 7.92 -20.82 -37.43
N LEU A 42 7.55 -21.76 -38.27
CA LEU A 42 7.36 -23.17 -37.99
C LEU A 42 8.65 -23.92 -37.63
N GLY A 43 8.59 -24.67 -36.55
CA GLY A 43 9.59 -25.68 -36.21
C GLY A 43 9.01 -26.62 -35.16
N TRP A 44 8.54 -27.79 -35.59
CA TRP A 44 8.10 -28.85 -34.70
C TRP A 44 9.31 -29.57 -34.10
N ASP A 45 9.52 -29.41 -32.83
CA ASP A 45 10.34 -30.31 -32.03
C ASP A 45 9.54 -30.86 -30.86
N ARG A 46 9.39 -32.21 -30.85
CA ARG A 46 8.75 -32.97 -29.81
C ARG A 46 9.75 -33.22 -28.69
N SER A 47 9.83 -32.34 -27.73
CA SER A 47 10.39 -32.63 -26.41
C SER A 47 9.28 -32.57 -25.35
N LEU A 48 9.28 -33.57 -24.49
CA LEU A 48 8.31 -33.87 -23.41
C LEU A 48 7.89 -32.64 -22.60
N PRO A 49 6.69 -32.62 -22.02
CA PRO A 49 6.24 -31.49 -21.18
C PRO A 49 7.12 -31.43 -19.95
N ARG A 50 8.08 -30.52 -19.94
CA ARG A 50 8.64 -30.00 -18.70
C ARG A 50 7.51 -29.45 -17.87
N GLY A 51 7.43 -29.89 -16.63
CA GLY A 51 6.47 -29.41 -15.67
C GLY A 51 6.33 -27.89 -15.79
N ARG A 52 5.10 -27.42 -15.80
CA ARG A 52 4.76 -26.01 -15.83
C ARG A 52 5.41 -25.39 -14.59
N GLU A 53 6.56 -24.76 -14.77
CA GLU A 53 7.09 -23.87 -13.75
C GLU A 53 5.96 -22.92 -13.41
N PRO A 54 5.60 -22.76 -12.11
CA PRO A 54 4.62 -21.76 -11.72
C PRO A 54 5.15 -20.42 -12.26
N VAL A 55 4.28 -19.68 -12.95
CA VAL A 55 4.54 -18.32 -13.43
C VAL A 55 5.20 -17.60 -12.26
N GLY A 56 6.47 -17.17 -12.44
CA GLY A 56 7.39 -16.83 -11.38
C GLY A 56 6.73 -15.98 -10.29
N SER A 57 6.41 -16.60 -9.17
CA SER A 57 6.07 -15.89 -7.95
C SER A 57 7.35 -15.22 -7.47
N VAL A 58 7.48 -13.93 -7.76
CA VAL A 58 8.53 -13.16 -7.10
C VAL A 58 8.15 -13.12 -5.63
N THR A 59 8.82 -13.96 -4.84
CA THR A 59 8.65 -13.92 -3.38
C THR A 59 9.07 -12.54 -2.88
N PRO A 60 8.17 -11.79 -2.21
CA PRO A 60 8.50 -10.46 -1.73
C PRO A 60 9.73 -10.49 -0.83
N ILE A 61 10.72 -9.66 -1.14
CA ILE A 61 11.98 -9.62 -0.40
C ILE A 61 11.76 -9.29 1.09
N PRO A 62 12.65 -9.71 2.00
CA PRO A 62 12.60 -9.36 3.41
C PRO A 62 12.54 -7.83 3.64
N LEU A 63 11.96 -7.43 4.77
CA LEU A 63 11.90 -6.04 5.19
C LEU A 63 13.29 -5.54 5.62
N ARG A 64 13.52 -4.24 5.46
CA ARG A 64 14.77 -3.57 5.90
C ARG A 64 14.70 -3.14 7.36
N MET A 65 13.53 -2.93 7.91
CA MET A 65 13.38 -2.70 9.35
C MET A 65 13.70 -3.94 10.16
N ALA A 66 14.23 -3.76 11.37
CA ALA A 66 14.47 -4.82 12.34
C ALA A 66 13.31 -4.92 13.35
N GLY A 67 13.09 -6.12 13.89
CA GLY A 67 12.07 -6.37 14.93
C GLY A 67 10.64 -6.24 14.41
N GLY A 68 9.71 -6.13 15.36
CA GLY A 68 8.28 -6.01 15.07
C GLY A 68 7.51 -7.32 15.09
N ASP A 69 6.20 -7.20 15.09
CA ASP A 69 5.25 -8.34 15.11
C ASP A 69 5.31 -9.10 13.77
N PRO A 70 5.53 -10.43 13.77
CA PRO A 70 5.65 -11.21 12.55
C PRO A 70 4.38 -11.21 11.68
N TYR A 71 3.20 -11.07 12.26
CA TYR A 71 1.93 -11.01 11.52
C TYR A 71 1.81 -9.72 10.73
N ILE A 72 2.13 -8.58 11.33
CA ILE A 72 2.17 -7.27 10.63
C ILE A 72 3.28 -7.27 9.57
N ARG A 73 4.46 -7.83 9.87
CA ARG A 73 5.56 -7.93 8.91
C ARG A 73 5.19 -8.76 7.68
N ALA A 74 4.49 -9.88 7.88
CA ALA A 74 3.97 -10.70 6.80
C ALA A 74 2.95 -9.93 5.95
N LEU A 75 2.04 -9.19 6.59
CA LEU A 75 1.09 -8.31 5.90
C LEU A 75 1.78 -7.26 5.04
N MET A 76 2.83 -6.60 5.55
CA MET A 76 3.63 -5.63 4.80
C MET A 76 4.25 -6.22 3.54
N ARG A 77 4.78 -7.44 3.63
CA ARG A 77 5.32 -8.16 2.47
C ARG A 77 4.22 -8.53 1.47
N THR A 78 3.04 -8.87 1.96
CA THR A 78 1.86 -9.16 1.12
C THR A 78 1.39 -7.92 0.37
N ILE A 79 1.32 -6.76 1.02
CA ILE A 79 1.03 -5.47 0.36
C ILE A 79 2.08 -5.19 -0.72
N SER A 80 3.37 -5.38 -0.41
CA SER A 80 4.46 -5.23 -1.39
C SER A 80 4.30 -6.13 -2.61
N ALA A 81 3.74 -7.33 -2.46
CA ALA A 81 3.50 -8.24 -3.58
C ALA A 81 2.48 -7.71 -4.59
N SER A 82 1.51 -6.92 -4.15
CA SER A 82 0.52 -6.29 -5.03
C SER A 82 0.96 -4.92 -5.56
N GLU A 83 1.74 -4.17 -4.79
CA GLU A 83 2.14 -2.80 -5.12
C GLU A 83 3.45 -2.71 -5.90
N SER A 84 4.42 -3.54 -5.55
CA SER A 84 5.78 -3.45 -6.07
C SER A 84 6.40 -4.84 -6.20
N ASN A 85 5.80 -5.71 -7.02
CA ASN A 85 6.33 -7.05 -7.29
C ASN A 85 7.64 -6.98 -8.10
N ASP A 86 8.69 -6.49 -7.46
CA ASP A 86 9.98 -6.16 -8.05
C ASP A 86 11.12 -6.55 -7.11
N PRO A 87 12.27 -7.03 -7.62
CA PRO A 87 13.43 -7.39 -6.78
C PRO A 87 14.08 -6.19 -6.07
N ARG A 88 13.78 -4.96 -6.46
CA ARG A 88 14.26 -3.72 -5.83
C ARG A 88 13.11 -2.75 -5.56
N PRO A 89 12.13 -3.13 -4.70
CA PRO A 89 10.86 -2.43 -4.57
C PRO A 89 11.00 -1.02 -3.99
N TYR A 90 12.00 -0.79 -3.12
CA TYR A 90 12.15 0.47 -2.40
C TYR A 90 12.46 1.68 -3.28
N SER A 91 13.08 1.47 -4.44
CA SER A 91 13.44 2.52 -5.39
C SER A 91 12.51 2.61 -6.60
N LEU A 92 11.44 1.81 -6.61
CA LEU A 92 10.50 1.74 -7.73
C LEU A 92 9.64 3.00 -7.79
N ILE A 93 9.43 3.53 -8.99
CA ILE A 93 8.45 4.57 -9.30
C ILE A 93 7.35 3.91 -10.14
N TYR A 94 6.13 4.42 -10.05
CA TYR A 94 5.05 4.01 -10.95
C TYR A 94 5.55 3.96 -12.42
N GLY A 95 5.18 2.90 -13.12
CA GLY A 95 5.62 2.69 -14.50
C GLY A 95 6.98 1.98 -14.66
N GLY A 96 7.67 1.64 -13.55
CA GLY A 96 8.86 0.79 -13.56
C GLY A 96 10.20 1.53 -13.52
N ASP A 97 10.19 2.87 -13.58
CA ASP A 97 11.39 3.69 -13.38
C ASP A 97 11.90 3.61 -11.93
N ARG A 98 13.10 4.14 -11.70
CA ARG A 98 13.74 4.13 -10.38
C ARG A 98 14.25 5.51 -9.99
N PHE A 99 14.38 5.72 -8.68
CA PHE A 99 15.08 6.86 -8.10
C PHE A 99 16.26 6.37 -7.25
N GLU A 100 17.20 7.27 -6.98
CA GLU A 100 18.44 6.98 -6.24
C GLU A 100 18.56 7.83 -4.97
N ASP A 101 17.90 8.99 -4.94
CA ASP A 101 17.91 9.88 -3.77
C ASP A 101 16.76 9.51 -2.83
N PHE A 102 17.11 8.94 -1.68
CA PHE A 102 16.21 8.56 -0.61
C PHE A 102 16.09 9.61 0.52
N SER A 103 16.71 10.76 0.37
CA SER A 103 16.64 11.81 1.39
C SER A 103 15.21 12.28 1.68
N GLN A 104 14.32 12.14 0.69
CA GLN A 104 12.88 12.39 0.76
C GLN A 104 12.14 11.58 -0.30
N HIS A 105 10.81 11.57 -0.24
CA HIS A 105 9.97 11.01 -1.30
C HIS A 105 10.27 11.70 -2.64
N PRO A 106 10.44 10.94 -3.76
CA PRO A 106 10.91 11.51 -5.02
C PRO A 106 9.97 12.53 -5.67
N ASP A 107 8.70 12.56 -5.28
CA ASP A 107 7.67 13.51 -5.75
C ASP A 107 7.64 13.69 -7.28
N ARG A 108 7.92 12.61 -8.00
CA ARG A 108 7.99 12.60 -9.45
C ARG A 108 6.63 12.22 -10.03
N CYS A 109 5.99 13.17 -10.72
CA CYS A 109 4.71 12.95 -11.39
C CYS A 109 4.90 12.13 -12.66
N VAL A 110 4.37 10.92 -12.70
CA VAL A 110 4.42 10.01 -13.85
C VAL A 110 3.04 9.88 -14.45
N PRO A 111 2.87 10.09 -15.77
CA PRO A 111 1.58 9.98 -16.43
C PRO A 111 0.95 8.60 -16.27
N ILE A 112 -0.33 8.57 -15.96
CA ILE A 112 -1.14 7.34 -15.89
C ILE A 112 -1.57 6.99 -17.33
N VAL A 113 -1.13 5.81 -17.79
CA VAL A 113 -1.33 5.39 -19.18
C VAL A 113 -2.51 4.43 -19.37
N ALA A 114 -3.18 4.04 -18.28
CA ALA A 114 -4.33 3.13 -18.31
C ALA A 114 -5.21 3.29 -17.08
N GLY A 115 -6.46 2.81 -17.15
CA GLY A 115 -7.41 2.82 -16.05
C GLY A 115 -8.26 4.09 -15.96
N PRO A 116 -9.03 4.24 -14.87
CA PRO A 116 -10.01 5.31 -14.73
C PRO A 116 -9.38 6.71 -14.66
N ASN A 117 -8.11 6.81 -14.30
CA ASN A 117 -7.37 8.06 -14.15
C ASN A 117 -6.43 8.32 -15.34
N LEU A 118 -6.74 7.76 -16.52
CA LEU A 118 -5.97 7.97 -17.75
C LEU A 118 -5.81 9.46 -18.07
N GLY A 119 -4.57 9.91 -18.22
CA GLY A 119 -4.23 11.30 -18.54
C GLY A 119 -3.86 12.13 -17.30
N ASP A 120 -4.18 11.69 -16.10
CA ASP A 120 -3.64 12.25 -14.87
C ASP A 120 -2.22 11.73 -14.63
N CYS A 121 -1.58 12.15 -13.54
CA CYS A 121 -0.31 11.61 -13.14
C CYS A 121 -0.31 11.17 -11.68
N THR A 122 0.58 10.25 -11.35
CA THR A 122 0.80 9.75 -9.98
C THR A 122 2.24 9.97 -9.54
N THR A 123 2.43 10.21 -8.26
CA THR A 123 3.75 10.27 -7.62
C THR A 123 4.08 8.97 -6.86
N ALA A 124 3.34 7.89 -7.13
CA ALA A 124 3.51 6.62 -6.43
C ALA A 124 4.95 6.10 -6.52
N ALA A 125 5.56 5.83 -5.37
CA ALA A 125 6.95 5.42 -5.26
C ALA A 125 7.20 4.51 -4.05
N GLY A 126 8.32 3.79 -4.12
CA GLY A 126 8.81 2.91 -3.08
C GLY A 126 8.06 1.59 -3.00
N ARG A 127 8.39 0.82 -1.97
CA ARG A 127 7.89 -0.53 -1.76
C ARG A 127 6.36 -0.61 -1.65
N TYR A 128 5.74 0.43 -1.11
CA TYR A 128 4.30 0.49 -0.84
C TYR A 128 3.56 1.44 -1.78
N GLN A 129 4.23 1.89 -2.85
CA GLN A 129 3.70 2.82 -3.85
C GLN A 129 2.99 4.03 -3.24
N PHE A 130 3.61 4.64 -2.23
CA PHE A 130 3.08 5.85 -1.64
C PHE A 130 3.06 7.00 -2.64
N ILE A 131 1.93 7.69 -2.74
CA ILE A 131 1.90 9.04 -3.32
C ILE A 131 2.47 10.04 -2.30
N THR A 132 3.02 11.16 -2.77
CA THR A 132 3.69 12.16 -1.93
C THR A 132 2.84 12.63 -0.75
N SER A 133 1.56 12.91 -0.98
CA SER A 133 0.65 13.37 0.09
C SER A 133 0.46 12.33 1.19
N THR A 134 0.27 11.07 0.82
CA THR A 134 0.13 9.96 1.77
C THR A 134 1.43 9.74 2.54
N TRP A 135 2.59 9.74 1.84
CA TRP A 135 3.87 9.65 2.53
C TRP A 135 4.04 10.73 3.58
N LEU A 136 3.83 11.99 3.22
CA LEU A 136 4.00 13.12 4.14
C LEU A 136 3.04 13.07 5.33
N GLU A 137 1.81 12.62 5.13
CA GLU A 137 0.82 12.44 6.19
C GLU A 137 1.27 11.34 7.16
N GLN A 138 1.60 10.15 6.64
CA GLN A 138 1.99 9.02 7.47
C GLN A 138 3.37 9.21 8.11
N ALA A 139 4.33 9.79 7.39
CA ALA A 139 5.63 10.11 7.96
C ALA A 139 5.56 11.15 9.08
N ARG A 140 4.65 12.12 8.99
CA ARG A 140 4.43 13.08 10.08
C ARG A 140 3.99 12.40 11.37
N ALA A 141 3.17 11.36 11.28
CA ALA A 141 2.66 10.62 12.43
C ALA A 141 3.63 9.55 12.94
N TYR A 142 4.31 8.84 12.04
CA TYR A 142 4.97 7.58 12.36
C TYR A 142 6.46 7.51 12.02
N HIS A 143 7.07 8.52 11.37
CA HIS A 143 8.49 8.45 11.04
C HIS A 143 9.35 8.50 12.31
N PRO A 144 10.21 7.48 12.56
CA PRO A 144 10.92 7.36 13.83
C PRO A 144 12.04 8.41 14.02
N ASN A 145 12.55 8.96 12.93
CA ASN A 145 13.68 9.88 12.95
C ASN A 145 13.50 11.03 11.93
N PRO A 146 12.54 11.95 12.16
CA PRO A 146 12.39 13.11 11.29
C PRO A 146 13.60 14.03 11.42
N SER A 147 14.16 14.51 10.30
CA SER A 147 15.22 15.51 10.29
C SER A 147 14.67 16.94 10.25
N GLY A 148 15.48 17.93 10.66
CA GLY A 148 15.07 19.32 10.72
C GLY A 148 14.36 19.71 12.02
N TRP A 149 14.00 21.00 12.15
CA TRP A 149 13.44 21.55 13.37
C TRP A 149 12.07 22.16 13.15
N TRP A 150 11.10 21.82 14.02
CA TRP A 150 9.76 22.35 14.12
C TRP A 150 8.96 22.35 12.79
N HIS A 151 8.91 23.45 12.05
CA HIS A 151 8.16 23.59 10.80
C HIS A 151 8.91 23.12 9.53
N TRP A 152 10.19 22.78 9.64
CA TRP A 152 11.07 22.40 8.54
C TRP A 152 11.48 20.92 8.63
N ARG A 153 10.57 20.07 9.09
CA ARG A 153 10.85 18.64 9.16
C ARG A 153 10.88 18.05 7.76
N SER A 154 11.91 17.30 7.48
CA SER A 154 11.97 16.40 6.34
C SER A 154 11.95 14.94 6.82
N TYR A 155 11.43 14.07 5.97
CA TYR A 155 11.23 12.67 6.27
C TYR A 155 12.00 11.86 5.23
N SER A 156 13.07 11.22 5.65
CA SER A 156 13.85 10.32 4.79
C SER A 156 12.96 9.20 4.25
N PHE A 157 13.12 8.89 2.97
CA PHE A 157 12.43 7.79 2.29
C PHE A 157 13.31 6.54 2.15
N GLU A 158 14.38 6.44 2.96
CA GLU A 158 15.24 5.26 3.00
C GLU A 158 14.42 3.98 3.26
N PRO A 159 14.87 2.82 2.74
CA PRO A 159 14.14 1.55 2.84
C PRO A 159 13.66 1.20 4.25
N GLU A 160 14.50 1.39 5.27
CA GLU A 160 14.14 1.15 6.66
C GLU A 160 13.03 2.07 7.17
N TYR A 161 12.96 3.31 6.67
CA TYR A 161 11.91 4.25 7.07
C TYR A 161 10.61 4.05 6.31
N GLN A 162 10.66 3.62 5.04
CA GLN A 162 9.47 3.16 4.34
C GLN A 162 8.79 2.03 5.13
N ASP A 163 9.57 1.04 5.59
CA ASP A 163 9.07 -0.07 6.39
C ASP A 163 8.59 0.40 7.77
N ALA A 164 9.38 1.19 8.48
CA ALA A 164 9.06 1.62 9.84
C ALA A 164 7.75 2.44 9.91
N VAL A 165 7.52 3.32 8.94
CA VAL A 165 6.29 4.11 8.84
C VAL A 165 5.09 3.22 8.57
N VAL A 166 5.19 2.29 7.63
CA VAL A 166 4.10 1.36 7.31
C VAL A 166 3.83 0.42 8.50
N TYR A 167 4.88 -0.10 9.12
CA TYR A 167 4.73 -0.95 10.30
C TYR A 167 3.99 -0.24 11.43
N ALA A 168 4.41 0.97 11.78
CA ALA A 168 3.78 1.73 12.85
C ALA A 168 2.32 2.09 12.51
N TRP A 169 2.06 2.47 11.27
CA TRP A 169 0.71 2.77 10.81
C TRP A 169 -0.21 1.55 10.84
N LEU A 170 0.23 0.39 10.33
CA LEU A 170 -0.54 -0.86 10.38
C LEU A 170 -0.73 -1.38 11.81
N SER A 171 0.19 -1.05 12.72
CA SER A 171 0.13 -1.45 14.13
C SER A 171 -0.72 -0.52 14.99
N ASP A 172 -1.25 0.58 14.44
CA ASP A 172 -2.07 1.55 15.18
C ASP A 172 -3.56 1.23 15.07
N PRO A 173 -4.21 0.67 16.12
CA PRO A 173 -5.64 0.39 16.08
C PRO A 173 -6.51 1.64 15.91
N GLN A 174 -6.02 2.83 16.25
CA GLN A 174 -6.76 4.08 16.09
C GLN A 174 -6.84 4.50 14.61
N ALA A 175 -5.80 4.18 13.84
CA ALA A 175 -5.77 4.47 12.41
C ALA A 175 -6.79 3.62 11.63
N TRP A 176 -7.02 2.39 12.05
CA TRP A 176 -7.84 1.41 11.33
C TRP A 176 -9.20 1.13 11.99
N GLY A 177 -9.40 1.57 13.25
CA GLY A 177 -10.58 1.28 14.04
C GLY A 177 -10.63 -0.14 14.62
N VAL A 178 -9.62 -0.96 14.33
CA VAL A 178 -9.45 -2.36 14.79
C VAL A 178 -7.98 -2.68 15.01
N ASP A 179 -7.70 -3.71 15.79
CA ASP A 179 -6.35 -4.27 15.93
C ASP A 179 -6.08 -5.26 14.80
N LEU A 180 -5.35 -4.81 13.77
CA LEU A 180 -5.01 -5.67 12.63
C LEU A 180 -4.17 -6.89 13.02
N ALA A 181 -3.26 -6.74 13.99
CA ALA A 181 -2.42 -7.85 14.45
C ALA A 181 -3.27 -8.92 15.11
N GLN A 182 -4.31 -8.54 15.86
CA GLN A 182 -5.25 -9.49 16.45
C GLN A 182 -6.05 -10.22 15.37
N LEU A 183 -6.65 -9.51 14.42
CA LEU A 183 -7.38 -10.13 13.30
C LEU A 183 -6.51 -11.12 12.52
N LEU A 184 -5.26 -10.77 12.28
CA LEU A 184 -4.31 -11.66 11.59
C LEU A 184 -3.98 -12.92 12.40
N ARG A 185 -3.86 -12.83 13.73
CA ARG A 185 -3.68 -14.01 14.61
C ARG A 185 -4.91 -14.91 14.63
N GLU A 186 -6.08 -14.34 14.43
CA GLU A 186 -7.36 -15.06 14.33
C GLU A 186 -7.57 -15.67 12.93
N GLY A 187 -6.65 -15.43 11.98
CA GLY A 187 -6.70 -15.95 10.62
C GLY A 187 -7.59 -15.14 9.66
N ALA A 188 -8.01 -13.94 10.05
CA ALA A 188 -8.93 -13.09 9.29
C ALA A 188 -8.21 -12.25 8.20
N ILE A 189 -7.29 -12.88 7.44
CA ILE A 189 -6.49 -12.16 6.42
C ILE A 189 -7.35 -11.49 5.35
N GLU A 190 -8.41 -12.14 4.89
CA GLU A 190 -9.28 -11.55 3.85
C GLU A 190 -10.00 -10.30 4.35
N GLU A 191 -10.43 -10.29 5.63
CA GLU A 191 -11.04 -9.12 6.26
C GLU A 191 -10.03 -7.97 6.36
N VAL A 192 -8.79 -8.27 6.76
CA VAL A 192 -7.72 -7.29 6.83
C VAL A 192 -7.43 -6.71 5.44
N LEU A 193 -7.28 -7.54 4.41
CA LEU A 193 -7.05 -7.06 3.04
C LEU A 193 -8.22 -6.20 2.54
N TYR A 194 -9.47 -6.59 2.87
CA TYR A 194 -10.65 -5.78 2.55
C TYR A 194 -10.62 -4.41 3.23
N LEU A 195 -10.29 -4.35 4.53
CA LEU A 195 -10.17 -3.10 5.28
C LEU A 195 -9.08 -2.17 4.71
N LEU A 196 -7.99 -2.75 4.18
CA LEU A 196 -6.87 -1.99 3.62
C LEU A 196 -7.08 -1.59 2.16
N SER A 197 -7.99 -2.23 1.43
CA SER A 197 -8.19 -2.01 -0.01
C SER A 197 -8.56 -0.57 -0.41
N PRO A 198 -9.22 0.27 0.42
CA PRO A 198 -9.39 1.68 0.10
C PRO A 198 -8.09 2.49 0.09
N THR A 199 -7.04 2.00 0.77
CA THR A 199 -5.71 2.61 0.81
C THR A 199 -4.81 2.05 -0.29
N TRP A 200 -4.80 0.73 -0.45
CA TRP A 200 -4.05 0.00 -1.47
C TRP A 200 -5.04 -0.71 -2.40
N THR A 201 -5.47 -0.02 -3.43
CA THR A 201 -6.53 -0.50 -4.34
C THR A 201 -6.14 -1.77 -5.10
N SER A 202 -4.83 -2.01 -5.27
CA SER A 202 -4.25 -3.22 -5.84
C SER A 202 -4.53 -4.49 -5.03
N LEU A 203 -4.94 -4.37 -3.77
CA LEU A 203 -5.38 -5.51 -2.95
C LEU A 203 -6.69 -6.12 -3.48
N GLY A 204 -7.44 -5.41 -4.32
CA GLY A 204 -8.66 -5.90 -4.95
C GLY A 204 -9.92 -5.47 -4.22
N TYR A 205 -10.83 -6.41 -4.00
CA TYR A 205 -12.11 -6.21 -3.30
C TYR A 205 -13.04 -5.17 -3.97
N GLY A 206 -13.01 -5.14 -5.31
CA GLY A 206 -13.96 -4.37 -6.12
C GLY A 206 -13.54 -2.94 -6.43
N ILE A 207 -12.37 -2.49 -5.98
CA ILE A 207 -11.81 -1.18 -6.33
C ILE A 207 -11.01 -1.29 -7.63
N GLU A 208 -10.06 -2.24 -7.68
CA GLU A 208 -9.32 -2.58 -8.89
C GLU A 208 -9.20 -4.09 -9.04
N THR A 209 -9.12 -4.56 -10.28
CA THR A 209 -8.83 -5.96 -10.57
C THR A 209 -7.33 -6.11 -10.77
N ASN A 210 -6.66 -6.70 -9.78
CA ASN A 210 -5.25 -7.05 -9.86
C ASN A 210 -5.11 -8.56 -10.05
N SER A 211 -4.20 -9.01 -10.93
CA SER A 211 -3.92 -10.42 -11.15
C SER A 211 -3.41 -11.14 -9.89
N MET A 212 -2.86 -10.41 -8.93
CA MET A 212 -2.33 -10.93 -7.66
C MET A 212 -3.39 -11.07 -6.57
N SER A 213 -4.53 -10.34 -6.65
CA SER A 213 -5.52 -10.27 -5.57
C SER A 213 -5.98 -11.63 -5.08
N ALA A 214 -6.26 -12.56 -5.99
CA ALA A 214 -6.69 -13.92 -5.63
C ALA A 214 -5.60 -14.76 -4.92
N SER A 215 -4.35 -14.38 -5.05
CA SER A 215 -3.19 -15.09 -4.46
C SER A 215 -2.71 -14.47 -3.15
N LEU A 216 -3.18 -13.27 -2.80
CA LEU A 216 -2.67 -12.54 -1.63
C LEU A 216 -2.82 -13.30 -0.30
N PRO A 217 -3.94 -14.02 -0.02
CA PRO A 217 -4.02 -14.82 1.19
C PRO A 217 -2.94 -15.91 1.26
N SER A 218 -2.67 -16.60 0.16
CA SER A 218 -1.62 -17.62 0.10
C SER A 218 -0.21 -17.02 0.23
N ILE A 219 0.02 -15.85 -0.37
CA ILE A 219 1.27 -15.10 -0.21
C ILE A 219 1.46 -14.71 1.26
N TYR A 220 0.40 -14.23 1.90
CA TYR A 220 0.45 -13.90 3.33
C TYR A 220 0.86 -15.10 4.20
N GLU A 221 0.27 -16.26 3.98
CA GLU A 221 0.62 -17.48 4.73
C GLU A 221 2.08 -17.89 4.54
N GLU A 222 2.60 -17.73 3.32
CA GLU A 222 4.01 -18.00 3.05
C GLU A 222 4.91 -17.00 3.78
N MET A 223 4.62 -15.70 3.67
CA MET A 223 5.37 -14.65 4.35
C MET A 223 5.31 -14.80 5.87
N LEU A 224 4.15 -15.18 6.42
CA LEU A 224 3.99 -15.41 7.87
C LEU A 224 4.87 -16.56 8.36
N ARG A 225 4.93 -17.65 7.62
CA ARG A 225 5.83 -18.77 7.97
C ARG A 225 7.29 -18.33 8.03
N GLU A 226 7.72 -17.51 7.09
CA GLU A 226 9.09 -16.98 7.07
C GLU A 226 9.35 -16.01 8.25
N GLU A 227 8.44 -15.07 8.49
CA GLU A 227 8.61 -14.07 9.57
C GLU A 227 8.54 -14.73 10.96
N LEU A 228 7.70 -15.76 11.16
CA LEU A 228 7.69 -16.56 12.39
C LEU A 228 8.99 -17.36 12.59
N ALA A 229 9.55 -17.91 11.52
CA ALA A 229 10.83 -18.61 11.59
C ALA A 229 12.00 -17.67 11.94
N ILE A 230 11.93 -16.42 11.51
CA ILE A 230 12.91 -15.37 11.87
C ILE A 230 12.73 -14.95 13.34
N ALA A 231 11.50 -14.76 13.79
CA ALA A 231 11.19 -14.33 15.17
C ALA A 231 11.48 -15.42 16.23
N GLY A 232 11.46 -16.70 15.85
CA GLY A 232 11.75 -17.83 16.73
C GLY A 232 13.25 -18.15 16.89
N LYS A 233 14.14 -17.42 16.21
CA LYS A 233 15.59 -17.53 16.32
C LYS A 233 16.16 -16.51 17.30
#